data_82791fc442398022f21c6fafab80c653
#
_entry.id   82791fc442398022f21c6fafab80c653
#
_cell.length_a   1.000
_cell.length_b   1.000
_cell.length_c   1.000
_cell.angle_alpha   90.00
_cell.angle_beta   90.00
_cell.angle_gamma   90.00
#
_symmetry.space_group_name_H-M   'P 1'
#
loop_
_entity.id
_entity.type
_entity.pdbx_description
1 polymer ?
#
loop_
_entity_poly.entity_id
_entity_poly.type
_entity_poly.pdbx_seq_one_letter_code
_entity_poly.pdbx_strand_id
1 'polypeptide(L)'
;MPLDGLHTASTRMMLDCTSLREALAALNTSLGYLRSPLADDPGVRDQFRAASIQAFEFTYELAFKFMKRQLEQMLPVPALVDEMTFMQVVRSAAEAGLVTDATRFHAYREARNITSHSYDRAKAERILVELPRFADDVEYLVARLEERNRVAD
;
A
#
# COMPACT_ATOMS: atom_id res chain seq x y z
N MET A 1 -38.10 30.22 18.67
CA MET A 1 -37.89 29.05 17.85
C MET A 1 -36.41 28.72 17.86
N PRO A 2 -35.96 27.76 18.62
CA PRO A 2 -34.57 27.33 18.49
C PRO A 2 -34.43 26.58 17.17
N LEU A 3 -33.60 27.10 16.30
CA LEU A 3 -33.11 26.34 15.18
C LEU A 3 -32.11 25.38 15.78
N ASP A 4 -32.58 24.19 16.08
CA ASP A 4 -31.70 23.08 16.38
C ASP A 4 -30.86 22.85 15.14
N GLY A 5 -29.66 23.41 15.16
CA GLY A 5 -28.67 23.09 14.16
C GLY A 5 -28.48 21.59 14.14
N LEU A 6 -28.95 20.95 13.09
CA LEU A 6 -28.56 19.63 12.74
C LEU A 6 -27.04 19.58 12.64
N HIS A 7 -26.40 19.34 13.77
CA HIS A 7 -25.08 18.80 13.77
C HIS A 7 -25.23 17.39 13.17
N THR A 8 -25.22 17.31 11.86
CA THR A 8 -24.83 16.08 11.24
C THR A 8 -23.38 15.88 11.64
N ALA A 9 -23.19 15.22 12.77
CA ALA A 9 -21.93 14.62 13.08
C ALA A 9 -21.62 13.72 11.88
N SER A 10 -20.75 14.19 10.99
CA SER A 10 -20.17 13.36 9.96
C SER A 10 -19.58 12.18 10.69
N THR A 11 -20.28 11.05 10.64
CA THR A 11 -19.78 9.81 11.22
C THR A 11 -18.53 9.48 10.42
N ARG A 12 -17.38 9.83 10.98
CA ARG A 12 -16.08 9.53 10.39
C ARG A 12 -16.01 8.03 10.23
N MET A 13 -16.17 7.53 9.00
CA MET A 13 -16.02 6.11 8.74
C MET A 13 -14.59 5.73 9.03
N MET A 14 -14.41 4.90 10.06
CA MET A 14 -13.11 4.34 10.40
C MET A 14 -12.72 3.35 9.31
N LEU A 15 -11.51 3.52 8.77
CA LEU A 15 -10.96 2.55 7.84
C LEU A 15 -10.49 1.33 8.61
N ASP A 16 -11.02 0.18 8.24
CA ASP A 16 -10.51 -1.11 8.70
C ASP A 16 -9.32 -1.52 7.84
N CYS A 17 -8.13 -1.46 8.41
CA CYS A 17 -6.87 -1.75 7.72
C CYS A 17 -6.49 -3.23 7.73
N THR A 18 -7.37 -4.11 8.20
CA THR A 18 -7.07 -5.54 8.35
C THR A 18 -6.61 -6.19 7.04
N SER A 19 -7.31 -5.92 5.93
CA SER A 19 -6.96 -6.51 4.64
C SER A 19 -5.58 -6.07 4.15
N LEU A 20 -5.22 -4.80 4.35
CA LEU A 20 -3.91 -4.29 3.98
C LEU A 20 -2.80 -4.90 4.86
N ARG A 21 -3.06 -5.03 6.16
CA ARG A 21 -2.12 -5.65 7.09
C ARG A 21 -1.90 -7.13 6.78
N GLU A 22 -2.94 -7.85 6.43
CA GLU A 22 -2.84 -9.25 6.01
C GLU A 22 -2.06 -9.41 4.70
N ALA A 23 -2.30 -8.54 3.73
CA ALA A 23 -1.57 -8.55 2.47
C ALA A 23 -0.07 -8.27 2.69
N LEU A 24 0.25 -7.29 3.53
CA LEU A 24 1.63 -6.97 3.90
C LEU A 24 2.30 -8.15 4.62
N ALA A 25 1.58 -8.81 5.52
CA ALA A 25 2.10 -9.98 6.24
C ALA A 25 2.44 -11.12 5.27
N ALA A 26 1.59 -11.38 4.26
CA ALA A 26 1.85 -12.38 3.23
C ALA A 26 3.10 -12.02 2.41
N LEU A 27 3.26 -10.74 2.04
CA LEU A 27 4.45 -10.28 1.34
C LEU A 27 5.71 -10.48 2.18
N ASN A 28 5.69 -10.07 3.44
CA ASN A 28 6.82 -10.23 4.35
C ASN A 28 7.18 -11.70 4.59
N THR A 29 6.19 -12.57 4.68
CA THR A 29 6.40 -14.02 4.83
C THR A 29 7.13 -14.57 3.60
N SER A 30 6.69 -14.25 2.39
CA SER A 30 7.33 -14.70 1.16
C SER A 30 8.75 -14.16 1.02
N LEU A 31 8.97 -12.89 1.34
CA LEU A 31 10.31 -12.28 1.35
C LEU A 31 11.23 -12.94 2.38
N GLY A 32 10.69 -13.30 3.54
CA GLY A 32 11.44 -14.03 4.57
C GLY A 32 11.91 -15.39 4.06
N TYR A 33 11.07 -16.14 3.37
CA TYR A 33 11.46 -17.41 2.77
C TYR A 33 12.52 -17.25 1.68
N LEU A 34 12.44 -16.20 0.87
CA LEU A 34 13.47 -15.91 -0.14
C LEU A 34 14.86 -15.66 0.47
N ARG A 35 14.91 -15.17 1.70
CA ARG A 35 16.16 -14.92 2.43
C ARG A 35 16.62 -16.12 3.27
N SER A 36 15.80 -17.16 3.32
CA SER A 36 16.08 -18.35 4.12
C SER A 36 16.89 -19.39 3.33
N PRO A 37 17.51 -20.37 4.00
CA PRO A 37 18.18 -21.47 3.34
C PRO A 37 17.27 -22.32 2.43
N LEU A 38 15.95 -22.26 2.63
CA LEU A 38 14.99 -22.94 1.75
C LEU A 38 15.11 -22.48 0.29
N ALA A 39 15.50 -21.23 0.09
CA ALA A 39 15.67 -20.63 -1.24
C ALA A 39 17.01 -21.03 -1.91
N ASP A 40 17.85 -21.83 -1.27
CA ASP A 40 19.06 -22.39 -1.87
C ASP A 40 18.70 -23.40 -2.97
N ASP A 41 17.55 -24.07 -2.86
CA ASP A 41 17.00 -24.88 -3.94
C ASP A 41 16.38 -23.96 -5.02
N PRO A 42 16.86 -24.03 -6.29
CA PRO A 42 16.39 -23.13 -7.34
C PRO A 42 14.89 -23.23 -7.63
N GLY A 43 14.32 -24.41 -7.57
CA GLY A 43 12.88 -24.63 -7.79
C GLY A 43 12.04 -24.01 -6.68
N VAL A 44 12.47 -24.16 -5.45
CA VAL A 44 11.82 -23.58 -4.28
C VAL A 44 11.94 -22.06 -4.32
N ARG A 45 13.12 -21.53 -4.68
CA ARG A 45 13.32 -20.09 -4.83
C ARG A 45 12.37 -19.51 -5.88
N ASP A 46 12.20 -20.18 -7.00
CA ASP A 46 11.28 -19.73 -8.05
C ASP A 46 9.84 -19.64 -7.54
N GLN A 47 9.40 -20.56 -6.69
CA GLN A 47 8.07 -20.52 -6.08
C GLN A 47 7.92 -19.34 -5.12
N PHE A 48 8.90 -19.09 -4.26
CA PHE A 48 8.86 -17.95 -3.35
C PHE A 48 8.94 -16.61 -4.09
N ARG A 49 9.69 -16.55 -5.19
CA ARG A 49 9.71 -15.37 -6.06
C ARG A 49 8.34 -15.08 -6.63
N ALA A 50 7.70 -16.09 -7.20
CA ALA A 50 6.36 -15.94 -7.76
C ALA A 50 5.34 -15.52 -6.70
N ALA A 51 5.39 -16.13 -5.51
CA ALA A 51 4.52 -15.77 -4.40
C ALA A 51 4.75 -14.33 -3.93
N SER A 52 6.01 -13.88 -3.86
CA SER A 52 6.36 -12.51 -3.47
C SER A 52 5.83 -11.49 -4.46
N ILE A 53 5.95 -11.75 -5.76
CA ILE A 53 5.45 -10.86 -6.80
C ILE A 53 3.92 -10.78 -6.74
N GLN A 54 3.23 -11.89 -6.57
CA GLN A 54 1.77 -11.91 -6.43
C GLN A 54 1.31 -11.15 -5.19
N ALA A 55 1.97 -11.35 -4.05
CA ALA A 55 1.68 -10.62 -2.83
C ALA A 55 1.95 -9.13 -2.99
N PHE A 56 3.00 -8.75 -3.73
CA PHE A 56 3.28 -7.36 -4.07
C PHE A 56 2.15 -6.72 -4.86
N GLU A 57 1.68 -7.37 -5.93
CA GLU A 57 0.57 -6.83 -6.74
C GLU A 57 -0.65 -6.52 -5.89
N PHE A 58 -1.01 -7.47 -5.04
CA PHE A 58 -2.18 -7.36 -4.17
C PHE A 58 -2.00 -6.25 -3.13
N THR A 59 -0.83 -6.22 -2.49
CA THR A 59 -0.51 -5.20 -1.47
C THR A 59 -0.46 -3.80 -2.09
N TYR A 60 0.10 -3.67 -3.29
CA TYR A 60 0.18 -2.42 -4.02
C TYR A 60 -1.22 -1.84 -4.29
N GLU A 61 -2.13 -2.65 -4.80
CA GLU A 61 -3.49 -2.22 -5.10
C GLU A 61 -4.25 -1.80 -3.84
N LEU A 62 -4.12 -2.56 -2.77
CA LEU A 62 -4.74 -2.23 -1.49
C LEU A 62 -4.14 -0.97 -0.86
N ALA A 63 -2.82 -0.82 -0.88
CA ALA A 63 -2.15 0.37 -0.36
C ALA A 63 -2.66 1.63 -1.06
N PHE A 64 -2.74 1.61 -2.38
CA PHE A 64 -3.24 2.73 -3.16
C PHE A 64 -4.71 3.05 -2.82
N LYS A 65 -5.55 2.02 -2.75
CA LYS A 65 -6.96 2.16 -2.38
C LYS A 65 -7.13 2.81 -0.99
N PHE A 66 -6.33 2.37 -0.02
CA PHE A 66 -6.40 2.92 1.34
C PHE A 66 -5.88 4.36 1.41
N MET A 67 -4.82 4.69 0.66
CA MET A 67 -4.37 6.08 0.53
C MET A 67 -5.50 6.98 0.03
N LYS A 68 -6.17 6.59 -1.03
CA LYS A 68 -7.28 7.35 -1.60
C LYS A 68 -8.42 7.54 -0.59
N ARG A 69 -8.82 6.47 0.07
CA ARG A 69 -9.90 6.53 1.07
C ARG A 69 -9.55 7.45 2.23
N GLN A 70 -8.32 7.39 2.71
CA GLN A 70 -7.88 8.27 3.79
C GLN A 70 -7.85 9.73 3.34
N LEU A 71 -7.38 10.01 2.13
CA LEU A 71 -7.37 11.36 1.58
C LEU A 71 -8.79 11.92 1.40
N GLU A 72 -9.73 11.09 0.97
CA GLU A 72 -11.14 11.47 0.85
C GLU A 72 -11.72 11.97 2.17
N GLN A 73 -11.27 11.38 3.29
CA GLN A 73 -11.70 11.83 4.63
C GLN A 73 -10.99 13.09 5.10
N MET A 74 -9.82 13.41 4.56
CA MET A 74 -8.98 14.52 5.02
C MET A 74 -9.12 15.78 4.18
N LEU A 75 -9.48 15.66 2.90
CA LEU A 75 -9.57 16.79 1.99
C LEU A 75 -10.95 17.47 2.09
N PRO A 76 -11.00 18.81 1.89
CA PRO A 76 -12.26 19.56 1.93
C PRO A 76 -13.28 19.11 0.87
N VAL A 77 -12.79 18.63 -0.28
CA VAL A 77 -13.63 18.15 -1.39
C VAL A 77 -13.20 16.74 -1.75
N PRO A 78 -13.81 15.72 -1.14
CA PRO A 78 -13.42 14.31 -1.36
C PRO A 78 -13.44 13.88 -2.82
N ALA A 79 -14.37 14.40 -3.61
CA ALA A 79 -14.49 14.06 -5.03
C ALA A 79 -13.24 14.38 -5.86
N LEU A 80 -12.41 15.34 -5.42
CA LEU A 80 -11.16 15.68 -6.11
C LEU A 80 -10.15 14.53 -6.11
N VAL A 81 -10.22 13.62 -5.14
CA VAL A 81 -9.32 12.47 -5.08
C VAL A 81 -9.49 11.55 -6.28
N ASP A 82 -10.73 11.37 -6.74
CA ASP A 82 -11.02 10.52 -7.89
C ASP A 82 -10.43 11.06 -9.21
N GLU A 83 -10.19 12.35 -9.28
CA GLU A 83 -9.59 13.01 -10.45
C GLU A 83 -8.05 13.02 -10.41
N MET A 84 -7.45 12.62 -9.29
CA MET A 84 -6.00 12.61 -9.14
C MET A 84 -5.35 11.48 -9.92
N THR A 85 -4.18 11.78 -10.50
CA THR A 85 -3.29 10.75 -11.03
C THR A 85 -2.67 9.96 -9.87
N PHE A 86 -2.07 8.80 -10.17
CA PHE A 86 -1.37 7.99 -9.18
C PHE A 86 -0.36 8.83 -8.39
N MET A 87 0.51 9.57 -9.08
CA MET A 87 1.53 10.35 -8.38
C MET A 87 0.95 11.54 -7.60
N GLN A 88 -0.16 12.11 -8.03
CA GLN A 88 -0.85 13.14 -7.26
C GLN A 88 -1.40 12.58 -5.96
N VAL A 89 -1.97 11.37 -5.99
CA VAL A 89 -2.44 10.68 -4.77
C VAL A 89 -1.27 10.43 -3.82
N VAL A 90 -0.15 9.91 -4.33
CA VAL A 90 1.01 9.58 -3.49
C VAL A 90 1.63 10.85 -2.89
N ARG A 91 1.74 11.93 -3.65
CA ARG A 91 2.25 13.23 -3.14
C ARG A 91 1.32 13.79 -2.06
N SER A 92 0.02 13.72 -2.30
CA SER A 92 -0.97 14.14 -1.29
C SER A 92 -0.88 13.29 -0.03
N ALA A 93 -0.65 11.98 -0.17
CA ALA A 93 -0.41 11.08 0.94
C ALA A 93 0.86 11.44 1.71
N ALA A 94 1.94 11.84 1.02
CA ALA A 94 3.16 12.31 1.67
C ALA A 94 2.92 13.61 2.45
N GLU A 95 2.21 14.57 1.87
CA GLU A 95 1.82 15.82 2.54
C GLU A 95 0.96 15.55 3.78
N ALA A 96 0.12 14.54 3.72
CA ALA A 96 -0.73 14.12 4.83
C ALA A 96 0.01 13.27 5.88
N GLY A 97 1.29 12.97 5.68
CA GLY A 97 2.10 12.17 6.61
C GLY A 97 1.89 10.66 6.51
N LEU A 98 1.24 10.19 5.46
CA LEU A 98 0.95 8.76 5.26
C LEU A 98 2.12 7.99 4.64
N VAL A 99 2.96 8.67 3.88
CA VAL A 99 4.20 8.11 3.30
C VAL A 99 5.36 9.07 3.55
N THR A 100 6.58 8.54 3.62
CA THR A 100 7.77 9.34 3.92
C THR A 100 8.36 10.00 2.69
N ASP A 101 8.35 9.32 1.55
CA ASP A 101 8.97 9.77 0.31
C ASP A 101 8.16 9.32 -0.90
N ALA A 102 7.41 10.26 -1.47
CA ALA A 102 6.57 10.00 -2.63
C ALA A 102 7.38 9.54 -3.85
N THR A 103 8.64 9.98 -3.97
CA THR A 103 9.46 9.67 -5.16
C THR A 103 9.76 8.17 -5.30
N ARG A 104 9.82 7.43 -4.19
CA ARG A 104 10.02 5.98 -4.22
C ARG A 104 8.92 5.24 -4.98
N PHE A 105 7.72 5.80 -4.98
CA PHE A 105 6.55 5.19 -5.61
C PHE A 105 6.62 5.16 -7.13
N HIS A 106 7.48 5.96 -7.76
CA HIS A 106 7.80 5.80 -9.18
C HIS A 106 8.36 4.42 -9.48
N ALA A 107 9.31 3.96 -8.68
CA ALA A 107 9.91 2.64 -8.83
C ALA A 107 8.90 1.51 -8.55
N TYR A 108 8.04 1.68 -7.56
CA TYR A 108 7.00 0.70 -7.24
C TYR A 108 5.96 0.61 -8.35
N ARG A 109 5.56 1.75 -8.91
CA ARG A 109 4.65 1.77 -10.04
C ARG A 109 5.26 1.09 -11.27
N GLU A 110 6.51 1.36 -11.56
CA GLU A 110 7.24 0.69 -12.64
C GLU A 110 7.32 -0.82 -12.41
N ALA A 111 7.67 -1.25 -11.20
CA ALA A 111 7.66 -2.66 -10.82
C ALA A 111 6.26 -3.28 -11.03
N ARG A 112 5.21 -2.59 -10.62
CA ARG A 112 3.83 -3.07 -10.82
C ARG A 112 3.49 -3.22 -12.31
N ASN A 113 3.94 -2.30 -13.14
CA ASN A 113 3.67 -2.34 -14.58
C ASN A 113 4.33 -3.54 -15.28
N ILE A 114 5.44 -4.03 -14.75
CA ILE A 114 6.15 -5.17 -15.35
C ILE A 114 5.79 -6.53 -14.73
N THR A 115 4.88 -6.57 -13.75
CA THR A 115 4.48 -7.86 -13.12
C THR A 115 3.80 -8.80 -14.09
N SER A 116 3.14 -8.30 -15.14
CA SER A 116 2.55 -9.12 -16.20
C SER A 116 3.60 -9.86 -17.05
N HIS A 117 4.87 -9.48 -16.92
CA HIS A 117 6.00 -10.11 -17.60
C HIS A 117 6.93 -10.84 -16.64
N SER A 118 6.44 -11.23 -15.46
CA SER A 118 7.23 -11.91 -14.42
C SER A 118 7.69 -13.31 -14.81
N TYR A 119 7.17 -13.89 -15.90
CA TYR A 119 7.71 -15.11 -16.51
C TYR A 119 9.14 -14.90 -17.05
N ASP A 120 9.51 -13.69 -17.40
CA ASP A 120 10.89 -13.31 -17.75
C ASP A 120 11.68 -13.15 -16.44
N ARG A 121 12.74 -13.99 -16.29
CA ARG A 121 13.53 -14.02 -15.06
C ARG A 121 14.17 -12.68 -14.75
N ALA A 122 14.71 -11.97 -15.73
CA ALA A 122 15.35 -10.68 -15.54
C ALA A 122 14.34 -9.63 -15.03
N LYS A 123 13.13 -9.63 -15.58
CA LYS A 123 12.05 -8.74 -15.13
C LYS A 123 11.58 -9.09 -13.74
N ALA A 124 11.43 -10.39 -13.44
CA ALA A 124 11.06 -10.85 -12.10
C ALA A 124 12.09 -10.41 -11.04
N GLU A 125 13.39 -10.55 -11.34
CA GLU A 125 14.45 -10.10 -10.43
C GLU A 125 14.45 -8.58 -10.24
N ARG A 126 14.15 -7.80 -11.26
CA ARG A 126 14.00 -6.34 -11.15
C ARG A 126 12.84 -5.96 -10.21
N ILE A 127 11.74 -6.70 -10.26
CA ILE A 127 10.63 -6.49 -9.32
C ILE A 127 11.08 -6.79 -7.90
N LEU A 128 11.73 -7.92 -7.67
CA LEU A 128 12.16 -8.35 -6.33
C LEU A 128 13.07 -7.31 -5.64
N VAL A 129 13.90 -6.62 -6.38
CA VAL A 129 14.81 -5.60 -5.82
C VAL A 129 14.04 -4.51 -5.07
N GLU A 130 12.84 -4.16 -5.54
CA GLU A 130 12.04 -3.08 -4.95
C GLU A 130 11.18 -3.53 -3.76
N LEU A 131 10.92 -4.83 -3.60
CA LEU A 131 9.93 -5.33 -2.65
C LEU A 131 10.26 -5.08 -1.17
N PRO A 132 11.52 -5.20 -0.71
CA PRO A 132 11.83 -4.91 0.69
C PRO A 132 11.53 -3.47 1.08
N ARG A 133 11.93 -2.51 0.25
CA ARG A 133 11.66 -1.09 0.50
C ARG A 133 10.18 -0.76 0.40
N PHE A 134 9.49 -1.37 -0.57
CA PHE A 134 8.05 -1.26 -0.70
C PHE A 134 7.33 -1.76 0.57
N ALA A 135 7.74 -2.92 1.08
CA ALA A 135 7.16 -3.48 2.31
C ALA A 135 7.35 -2.53 3.50
N ASP A 136 8.51 -1.90 3.62
CA ASP A 136 8.77 -0.92 4.68
C ASP A 136 7.89 0.32 4.53
N ASP A 137 7.72 0.82 3.31
CA ASP A 137 6.87 1.98 3.05
C ASP A 137 5.38 1.67 3.31
N VAL A 138 4.94 0.45 3.03
CA VAL A 138 3.57 0.00 3.35
C VAL A 138 3.40 -0.19 4.86
N GLU A 139 4.40 -0.72 5.57
CA GLU A 139 4.34 -0.80 7.05
C GLU A 139 4.15 0.57 7.66
N TYR A 140 4.89 1.56 7.18
CA TYR A 140 4.73 2.95 7.62
C TYR A 140 3.31 3.46 7.34
N LEU A 141 2.81 3.22 6.12
CA LEU A 141 1.44 3.59 5.73
C LEU A 141 0.40 2.98 6.67
N VAL A 142 0.48 1.67 6.90
CA VAL A 142 -0.46 0.96 7.77
C VAL A 142 -0.45 1.56 9.17
N ALA A 143 0.74 1.79 9.72
CA ALA A 143 0.88 2.38 11.06
C ALA A 143 0.23 3.77 11.13
N ARG A 144 0.42 4.59 10.10
CA ARG A 144 -0.20 5.93 10.05
C ARG A 144 -1.71 5.86 9.88
N LEU A 145 -2.20 4.96 9.04
CA LEU A 145 -3.64 4.74 8.87
C LEU A 145 -4.29 4.28 10.17
N GLU A 146 -3.69 3.32 10.84
CA GLU A 146 -4.20 2.80 12.11
C GLU A 146 -4.22 3.88 13.19
N GLU A 147 -3.18 4.69 13.28
CA GLU A 147 -3.10 5.80 14.23
C GLU A 147 -4.20 6.84 13.99
N ARG A 148 -4.43 7.22 12.72
CA ARG A 148 -5.47 8.19 12.37
C ARG A 148 -6.88 7.64 12.53
N ASN A 149 -7.05 6.34 12.45
CA ASN A 149 -8.34 5.66 12.58
C ASN A 149 -8.54 5.08 13.99
N ARG A 150 -7.56 5.16 14.86
CA ARG A 150 -7.82 5.08 16.29
C ARG A 150 -8.65 6.28 16.65
N VAL A 151 -9.86 5.99 17.02
CA VAL A 151 -10.76 7.03 17.49
C VAL A 151 -10.09 7.73 18.65
N ALA A 152 -10.11 9.05 18.62
CA ALA A 152 -10.06 9.81 19.84
C ALA A 152 -11.32 9.45 20.65
N ASP A 153 -11.22 8.45 21.49
CA ASP A 153 -12.19 8.20 22.55
C ASP A 153 -12.16 9.34 23.56
#